data_99a5a479eb545ce770b433b443216e25
#
_entry.id   99a5a479eb545ce770b433b443216e25
#
_cell.length_a   1.000
_cell.length_b   1.000
_cell.length_c   1.000
_cell.angle_alpha   90.00
_cell.angle_beta   90.00
_cell.angle_gamma   90.00
#
_symmetry.space_group_name_H-M   'P 1'
#
loop_
_entity.id
_entity.type
_entity.pdbx_description
1 polymer ?
#
loop_
_entity_poly.entity_id
_entity_poly.type
_entity_poly.pdbx_seq_one_letter_code
_entity_poly.pdbx_strand_id
1 'polypeptide(L)'
;MKQDIDMNHIINAFKNLPRRGQHNFVKILCLALGLAISSVIIAEIYFEQTYDTYFPEWERTYLISEVGSNHGEIMEFTNTSGAIAQGVKQYAPMVEAATSTHYFYDDAQCKMEDQNIVSANIRMADSCFFDVFPQKILIGKAKQILSQPLSCLIDSETAAKIGGNVVGKHFTLSNYPGTTFTIYGVFEAFP
;
A
#
# COMPACT_ATOMS: atom_id res chain seq x y z
N MET A 1 21.27 -28.83 33.87
CA MET A 1 20.32 -29.10 34.95
C MET A 1 18.92 -28.75 34.37
N LYS A 2 18.21 -29.74 33.81
CA LYS A 2 16.82 -29.59 33.36
C LYS A 2 15.96 -29.57 34.61
N GLN A 3 15.29 -28.43 34.90
CA GLN A 3 14.20 -28.43 35.88
C GLN A 3 13.01 -29.12 35.19
N ASP A 4 12.77 -30.36 35.56
CA ASP A 4 11.49 -31.01 35.29
C ASP A 4 10.43 -30.24 36.08
N ILE A 5 9.65 -29.44 35.36
CA ILE A 5 8.49 -28.74 35.93
C ILE A 5 7.51 -29.85 36.31
N ASP A 6 7.42 -30.12 37.61
CA ASP A 6 6.54 -31.17 38.13
C ASP A 6 5.09 -30.80 37.75
N MET A 7 4.43 -31.68 36.99
CA MET A 7 3.06 -31.54 36.53
C MET A 7 2.10 -31.24 37.71
N ASN A 8 2.43 -31.67 38.88
CA ASN A 8 1.66 -31.41 40.11
C ASN A 8 1.70 -29.93 40.51
N HIS A 9 2.79 -29.21 40.25
CA HIS A 9 2.87 -27.77 40.52
C HIS A 9 1.96 -26.97 39.58
N ILE A 10 1.87 -27.36 38.30
CA ILE A 10 0.98 -26.75 37.33
C ILE A 10 -0.50 -26.99 37.70
N ILE A 11 -0.85 -28.23 38.02
CA ILE A 11 -2.22 -28.59 38.43
C ILE A 11 -2.63 -27.86 39.73
N ASN A 12 -1.73 -27.74 40.69
CA ASN A 12 -1.99 -27.03 41.93
C ASN A 12 -2.12 -25.51 41.71
N ALA A 13 -1.36 -24.93 40.79
CA ALA A 13 -1.50 -23.53 40.38
C ALA A 13 -2.90 -23.28 39.80
N PHE A 14 -3.37 -24.13 38.88
CA PHE A 14 -4.71 -24.02 38.29
C PHE A 14 -5.83 -24.19 39.33
N LYS A 15 -5.69 -25.12 40.28
CA LYS A 15 -6.68 -25.34 41.36
C LYS A 15 -6.75 -24.13 42.33
N ASN A 16 -5.68 -23.39 42.51
CA ASN A 16 -5.63 -22.24 43.40
C ASN A 16 -6.08 -20.93 42.75
N LEU A 17 -6.21 -20.87 41.41
CA LEU A 17 -6.68 -19.72 40.67
C LEU A 17 -8.04 -19.18 41.13
N PRO A 18 -9.09 -20.00 41.39
CA PRO A 18 -10.42 -19.53 41.78
C PRO A 18 -10.57 -19.31 43.28
N ARG A 19 -9.51 -19.40 44.10
CA ARG A 19 -9.65 -19.23 45.56
C ARG A 19 -10.18 -17.83 45.90
N ARG A 20 -11.31 -17.80 46.58
CA ARG A 20 -11.95 -16.55 47.07
C ARG A 20 -10.98 -15.79 47.98
N GLY A 21 -10.82 -14.48 47.70
CA GLY A 21 -10.01 -13.54 48.51
C GLY A 21 -8.67 -13.10 47.88
N GLN A 22 -8.15 -13.74 46.83
CA GLN A 22 -6.85 -13.36 46.26
C GLN A 22 -6.99 -12.61 44.91
N HIS A 23 -8.18 -12.52 44.33
CA HIS A 23 -8.46 -11.87 43.04
C HIS A 23 -7.49 -12.29 41.91
N ASN A 24 -6.91 -13.51 42.00
CA ASN A 24 -5.89 -13.97 41.03
C ASN A 24 -6.45 -14.08 39.60
N PHE A 25 -7.72 -14.46 39.45
CA PHE A 25 -8.38 -14.49 38.15
C PHE A 25 -8.43 -13.11 37.50
N VAL A 26 -8.79 -12.08 38.27
CA VAL A 26 -8.83 -10.70 37.77
C VAL A 26 -7.43 -10.23 37.37
N LYS A 27 -6.41 -10.53 38.18
CA LYS A 27 -5.00 -10.18 37.88
C LYS A 27 -4.53 -10.82 36.56
N ILE A 28 -4.84 -12.11 36.36
CA ILE A 28 -4.47 -12.85 35.15
C ILE A 28 -5.22 -12.26 33.94
N LEU A 29 -6.52 -11.97 34.10
CA LEU A 29 -7.31 -11.37 33.03
C LEU A 29 -6.77 -10.00 32.64
N CYS A 30 -6.47 -9.14 33.62
CA CYS A 30 -5.87 -7.82 33.37
C CYS A 30 -4.50 -7.94 32.68
N LEU A 31 -3.66 -8.88 33.12
CA LEU A 31 -2.36 -9.11 32.49
C LEU A 31 -2.52 -9.63 31.05
N ALA A 32 -3.42 -10.58 30.82
CA ALA A 32 -3.70 -11.12 29.49
C ALA A 32 -4.20 -10.04 28.53
N LEU A 33 -5.15 -9.19 28.98
CA LEU A 33 -5.63 -8.07 28.19
C LEU A 33 -4.53 -7.05 27.90
N GLY A 34 -3.71 -6.72 28.90
CA GLY A 34 -2.57 -5.81 28.71
C GLY A 34 -1.57 -6.34 27.68
N LEU A 35 -1.20 -7.63 27.77
CA LEU A 35 -0.32 -8.25 26.79
C LEU A 35 -0.93 -8.33 25.40
N ALA A 36 -2.24 -8.64 25.28
CA ALA A 36 -2.93 -8.67 24.00
C ALA A 36 -2.91 -7.31 23.32
N ILE A 37 -3.28 -6.24 24.02
CA ILE A 37 -3.27 -4.87 23.50
C ILE A 37 -1.85 -4.45 23.11
N SER A 38 -0.86 -4.71 23.97
CA SER A 38 0.54 -4.40 23.68
C SER A 38 1.05 -5.13 22.43
N SER A 39 0.67 -6.39 22.25
CA SER A 39 1.07 -7.18 21.08
C SER A 39 0.48 -6.61 19.78
N VAL A 40 -0.78 -6.14 19.81
CA VAL A 40 -1.41 -5.49 18.63
C VAL A 40 -0.68 -4.19 18.31
N ILE A 41 -0.40 -3.35 19.30
CA ILE A 41 0.31 -2.08 19.09
C ILE A 41 1.72 -2.32 18.52
N ILE A 42 2.45 -3.30 19.05
CA ILE A 42 3.78 -3.63 18.54
C ILE A 42 3.71 -4.14 17.11
N ALA A 43 2.72 -4.98 16.79
CA ALA A 43 2.51 -5.47 15.42
C ALA A 43 2.19 -4.33 14.45
N GLU A 44 1.36 -3.39 14.85
CA GLU A 44 1.03 -2.19 14.06
C GLU A 44 2.26 -1.31 13.81
N ILE A 45 3.02 -1.01 14.86
CA ILE A 45 4.26 -0.22 14.73
C ILE A 45 5.25 -0.92 13.79
N TYR A 46 5.40 -2.24 13.91
CA TYR A 46 6.28 -3.01 13.04
C TYR A 46 5.80 -2.96 11.59
N PHE A 47 4.51 -3.12 11.36
CA PHE A 47 3.90 -3.03 10.02
C PHE A 47 4.14 -1.65 9.40
N GLU A 48 3.84 -0.58 10.11
CA GLU A 48 4.07 0.80 9.65
C GLU A 48 5.54 1.09 9.33
N GLN A 49 6.47 0.60 10.15
CA GLN A 49 7.91 0.82 9.92
C GLN A 49 8.47 0.01 8.73
N THR A 50 7.81 -1.08 8.35
CA THR A 50 8.28 -1.97 7.29
C THR A 50 7.47 -1.86 6.00
N TYR A 51 6.43 -1.04 5.98
CA TYR A 51 5.44 -0.97 4.89
C TYR A 51 6.07 -0.80 3.50
N ASP A 52 6.99 0.17 3.34
CA ASP A 52 7.59 0.49 2.04
C ASP A 52 8.99 -0.09 1.83
N THR A 53 9.50 -0.91 2.77
CA THR A 53 10.88 -1.41 2.73
C THR A 53 11.12 -2.50 1.69
N TYR A 54 10.09 -2.99 1.02
CA TYR A 54 10.22 -3.99 -0.05
C TYR A 54 10.79 -3.42 -1.35
N PHE A 55 10.78 -2.11 -1.54
CA PHE A 55 11.42 -1.49 -2.69
C PHE A 55 12.95 -1.52 -2.55
N PRO A 56 13.71 -1.89 -3.59
CA PRO A 56 15.17 -2.02 -3.51
C PRO A 56 15.89 -0.74 -3.05
N GLU A 57 15.37 0.43 -3.42
CA GLU A 57 16.00 1.74 -3.16
C GLU A 57 15.18 2.58 -2.18
N TRP A 58 14.43 1.94 -1.26
CA TRP A 58 13.54 2.65 -0.33
C TRP A 58 14.27 3.68 0.55
N GLU A 59 15.52 3.41 0.97
CA GLU A 59 16.33 4.34 1.77
C GLU A 59 16.71 5.62 1.02
N ARG A 60 16.64 5.59 -0.32
CA ARG A 60 16.98 6.71 -1.21
C ARG A 60 15.74 7.33 -1.86
N THR A 61 14.57 6.86 -1.50
CA THR A 61 13.29 7.35 -2.03
C THR A 61 12.72 8.39 -1.07
N TYR A 62 12.42 9.58 -1.59
CA TYR A 62 11.93 10.72 -0.82
C TYR A 62 10.62 11.23 -1.38
N LEU A 63 9.69 11.54 -0.47
CA LEU A 63 8.49 12.28 -0.81
C LEU A 63 8.82 13.78 -0.81
N ILE A 64 8.43 14.47 -1.87
CA ILE A 64 8.55 15.93 -1.92
C ILE A 64 7.25 16.53 -1.40
N SER A 65 7.36 17.32 -0.34
CA SER A 65 6.26 18.09 0.23
C SER A 65 6.42 19.59 -0.07
N GLU A 66 5.31 20.30 -0.09
CA GLU A 66 5.29 21.75 -0.21
C GLU A 66 5.08 22.37 1.17
N VAL A 67 5.89 23.36 1.52
CA VAL A 67 5.75 24.11 2.75
C VAL A 67 5.22 25.50 2.41
N GLY A 68 4.00 25.78 2.86
CA GLY A 68 3.35 27.07 2.69
C GLY A 68 3.20 27.82 4.01
N SER A 69 3.01 29.12 3.94
CA SER A 69 2.63 29.94 5.11
C SER A 69 1.25 30.55 4.87
N ASN A 70 0.34 30.30 5.80
CA ASN A 70 -0.98 30.90 5.80
C ASN A 70 -1.18 31.68 7.11
N HIS A 71 -1.33 33.00 7.02
CA HIS A 71 -1.47 33.90 8.18
C HIS A 71 -0.40 33.76 9.27
N GLY A 72 0.85 33.36 8.86
CA GLY A 72 1.97 33.18 9.79
C GLY A 72 2.08 31.78 10.38
N GLU A 73 1.17 30.88 10.09
CA GLU A 73 1.28 29.45 10.39
C GLU A 73 1.97 28.71 9.24
N ILE A 74 2.95 27.87 9.58
CA ILE A 74 3.64 27.03 8.61
C ILE A 74 2.79 25.77 8.42
N MET A 75 2.41 25.50 7.18
CA MET A 75 1.65 24.32 6.80
C MET A 75 2.46 23.49 5.80
N GLU A 76 2.53 22.20 6.05
CA GLU A 76 3.15 21.24 5.12
C GLU A 76 2.05 20.50 4.34
N PHE A 77 2.20 20.48 3.01
CA PHE A 77 1.28 19.82 2.10
C PHE A 77 2.03 18.67 1.42
N THR A 78 1.49 17.47 1.51
CA THR A 78 2.03 16.29 0.80
C THR A 78 1.68 16.30 -0.70
N ASN A 79 0.74 17.14 -1.09
CA ASN A 79 0.36 17.33 -2.50
C ASN A 79 1.15 18.50 -3.08
N THR A 80 1.84 18.25 -4.17
CA THR A 80 2.62 19.25 -4.91
C THR A 80 2.10 19.40 -6.34
N SER A 81 2.55 20.45 -7.03
CA SER A 81 2.26 20.60 -8.47
C SER A 81 2.88 19.44 -9.27
N GLY A 82 2.14 18.90 -10.25
CA GLY A 82 2.62 17.82 -11.13
C GLY A 82 3.91 18.16 -11.91
N ALA A 83 4.23 19.43 -12.08
CA ALA A 83 5.47 19.88 -12.73
C ALA A 83 6.72 19.72 -11.83
N ILE A 84 6.56 19.55 -10.53
CA ILE A 84 7.69 19.47 -9.57
C ILE A 84 8.59 18.28 -9.88
N ALA A 85 8.06 17.11 -10.18
CA ALA A 85 8.86 15.92 -10.48
C ALA A 85 9.81 16.17 -11.68
N GLN A 86 9.30 16.76 -12.75
CA GLN A 86 10.11 17.10 -13.91
C GLN A 86 11.15 18.19 -13.60
N GLY A 87 10.74 19.23 -12.85
CA GLY A 87 11.64 20.30 -12.41
C GLY A 87 12.78 19.81 -11.55
N VAL A 88 12.48 18.97 -10.56
CA VAL A 88 13.51 18.39 -9.68
C VAL A 88 14.48 17.53 -10.49
N LYS A 89 14.01 16.70 -11.40
CA LYS A 89 14.87 15.92 -12.29
C LYS A 89 15.79 16.78 -13.16
N GLN A 90 15.29 17.91 -13.62
CA GLN A 90 16.04 18.82 -14.49
C GLN A 90 17.08 19.64 -13.74
N TYR A 91 16.77 20.12 -12.54
CA TYR A 91 17.59 21.10 -11.81
C TYR A 91 18.39 20.52 -10.65
N ALA A 92 18.14 19.28 -10.23
CA ALA A 92 18.87 18.61 -9.16
C ALA A 92 19.64 17.39 -9.70
N PRO A 93 20.93 17.55 -10.07
CA PRO A 93 21.74 16.49 -10.70
C PRO A 93 21.90 15.21 -9.85
N MET A 94 21.68 15.31 -8.52
CA MET A 94 21.73 14.18 -7.60
C MET A 94 20.48 13.29 -7.66
N VAL A 95 19.40 13.75 -8.31
CA VAL A 95 18.16 13.00 -8.43
C VAL A 95 18.23 12.07 -9.64
N GLU A 96 18.26 10.78 -9.41
CA GLU A 96 18.35 9.76 -10.45
C GLU A 96 17.03 9.59 -11.22
N ALA A 97 15.92 9.55 -10.49
CA ALA A 97 14.57 9.46 -11.04
C ALA A 97 13.59 10.28 -10.20
N ALA A 98 12.56 10.80 -10.83
CA ALA A 98 11.46 11.47 -10.15
C ALA A 98 10.16 11.13 -10.88
N THR A 99 9.09 10.90 -10.13
CA THR A 99 7.76 10.61 -10.66
C THR A 99 6.69 11.41 -9.92
N SER A 100 5.62 11.70 -10.61
CA SER A 100 4.42 12.28 -10.03
C SER A 100 3.30 11.26 -10.10
N THR A 101 2.70 10.99 -8.94
CA THR A 101 1.51 10.14 -8.86
C THR A 101 0.35 10.93 -8.32
N HIS A 102 -0.82 10.68 -8.83
CA HIS A 102 -2.04 11.26 -8.29
C HIS A 102 -3.04 10.15 -7.98
N TYR A 103 -3.54 10.21 -6.77
CA TYR A 103 -4.65 9.36 -6.35
C TYR A 103 -5.89 9.69 -7.18
N PHE A 104 -6.48 8.69 -7.78
CA PHE A 104 -7.62 8.92 -8.64
C PHE A 104 -8.92 8.38 -8.03
N TYR A 105 -8.99 7.08 -7.75
CA TYR A 105 -10.11 6.44 -7.07
C TYR A 105 -9.73 5.14 -6.40
N ASP A 106 -10.22 4.93 -5.16
CA ASP A 106 -10.29 3.61 -4.53
C ASP A 106 -11.61 2.95 -4.90
N ASP A 107 -11.57 1.61 -4.97
CA ASP A 107 -12.73 0.77 -5.29
C ASP A 107 -13.53 1.26 -6.52
N ALA A 108 -12.80 1.81 -7.51
CA ALA A 108 -13.42 2.29 -8.73
C ALA A 108 -14.12 1.16 -9.46
N GLN A 109 -15.36 1.40 -9.85
CA GLN A 109 -16.13 0.45 -10.66
C GLN A 109 -15.75 0.60 -12.13
N CYS A 110 -14.89 -0.31 -12.61
CA CYS A 110 -14.45 -0.40 -13.99
C CYS A 110 -15.46 -1.25 -14.78
N LYS A 111 -16.23 -0.64 -15.65
CA LYS A 111 -17.16 -1.32 -16.53
C LYS A 111 -16.43 -1.74 -17.80
N MET A 112 -16.26 -3.04 -18.00
CA MET A 112 -15.65 -3.64 -19.18
C MET A 112 -16.61 -3.66 -20.36
N GLU A 113 -16.10 -3.87 -21.59
CA GLU A 113 -16.92 -3.96 -22.81
C GLU A 113 -17.96 -5.10 -22.75
N ASP A 114 -17.62 -6.20 -22.10
CA ASP A 114 -18.51 -7.36 -21.91
C ASP A 114 -19.55 -7.16 -20.80
N GLN A 115 -19.74 -5.92 -20.34
CA GLN A 115 -20.61 -5.51 -19.24
C GLN A 115 -20.19 -6.04 -17.84
N ASN A 116 -19.06 -6.75 -17.73
CA ASN A 116 -18.50 -7.14 -16.46
C ASN A 116 -18.03 -5.91 -15.69
N ILE A 117 -18.20 -5.89 -14.36
CA ILE A 117 -17.75 -4.80 -13.49
C ILE A 117 -16.66 -5.36 -12.59
N VAL A 118 -15.50 -4.71 -12.65
CA VAL A 118 -14.34 -5.05 -11.82
C VAL A 118 -14.02 -3.85 -10.93
N SER A 119 -13.93 -4.09 -9.62
CA SER A 119 -13.45 -3.06 -8.69
C SER A 119 -11.93 -3.04 -8.67
N ALA A 120 -11.35 -1.87 -8.77
CA ALA A 120 -9.91 -1.66 -8.74
C ALA A 120 -9.54 -0.30 -8.14
N ASN A 121 -8.36 -0.23 -7.51
CA ASN A 121 -7.76 1.01 -7.08
C ASN A 121 -7.01 1.65 -8.24
N ILE A 122 -7.32 2.89 -8.55
CA ILE A 122 -6.76 3.57 -9.72
C ILE A 122 -5.89 4.73 -9.28
N ARG A 123 -4.67 4.76 -9.83
CA ARG A 123 -3.74 5.87 -9.69
C ARG A 123 -3.37 6.41 -11.06
N MET A 124 -3.26 7.72 -11.17
CA MET A 124 -2.58 8.34 -12.31
C MET A 124 -1.09 8.41 -12.01
N ALA A 125 -0.28 8.03 -12.97
CA ALA A 125 1.17 8.04 -12.87
C ALA A 125 1.78 8.50 -14.19
N ASP A 126 2.95 9.11 -14.10
CA ASP A 126 3.73 9.45 -15.29
C ASP A 126 4.58 8.27 -15.78
N SER A 127 5.27 8.47 -16.90
CA SER A 127 6.08 7.41 -17.53
C SER A 127 7.32 6.99 -16.70
N CYS A 128 7.67 7.74 -15.65
CA CYS A 128 8.81 7.45 -14.77
C CYS A 128 8.41 6.69 -13.49
N PHE A 129 7.14 6.35 -13.34
CA PHE A 129 6.62 5.68 -12.14
C PHE A 129 7.43 4.43 -11.76
N PHE A 130 7.65 3.54 -12.72
CA PHE A 130 8.40 2.30 -12.46
C PHE A 130 9.93 2.49 -12.42
N ASP A 131 10.44 3.68 -12.75
CA ASP A 131 11.85 4.03 -12.51
C ASP A 131 12.08 4.33 -11.01
N VAL A 132 11.05 4.84 -10.30
CA VAL A 132 11.09 5.13 -8.86
C VAL A 132 10.56 3.97 -8.01
N PHE A 133 9.48 3.33 -8.47
CA PHE A 133 8.84 2.19 -7.83
C PHE A 133 8.98 0.94 -8.72
N PRO A 134 10.16 0.33 -8.76
CA PRO A 134 10.44 -0.75 -9.67
C PRO A 134 9.57 -1.95 -9.39
N GLN A 135 8.92 -2.45 -10.43
CA GLN A 135 8.11 -3.65 -10.38
C GLN A 135 8.30 -4.46 -11.66
N LYS A 136 8.14 -5.75 -11.58
CA LYS A 136 8.30 -6.65 -12.73
C LYS A 136 7.16 -6.44 -13.72
N ILE A 137 7.49 -5.99 -14.92
CA ILE A 137 6.53 -5.89 -16.02
C ILE A 137 6.38 -7.25 -16.68
N LEU A 138 5.18 -7.81 -16.63
CA LEU A 138 4.85 -9.12 -17.17
C LEU A 138 4.49 -9.03 -18.66
N ILE A 139 3.74 -8.00 -19.04
CA ILE A 139 3.32 -7.76 -20.43
C ILE A 139 3.41 -6.26 -20.72
N GLY A 140 4.00 -5.93 -21.87
CA GLY A 140 4.11 -4.55 -22.35
C GLY A 140 5.40 -3.85 -21.96
N LYS A 141 5.46 -2.54 -22.24
CA LYS A 141 6.57 -1.66 -21.88
C LYS A 141 6.01 -0.46 -21.10
N ALA A 142 6.15 -0.48 -19.79
CA ALA A 142 5.50 0.47 -18.89
C ALA A 142 5.71 1.93 -19.29
N LYS A 143 6.96 2.34 -19.57
CA LYS A 143 7.30 3.72 -19.94
C LYS A 143 6.60 4.20 -21.19
N GLN A 144 6.48 3.33 -22.20
CA GLN A 144 5.78 3.66 -23.44
C GLN A 144 4.27 3.74 -23.24
N ILE A 145 3.71 2.85 -22.44
CA ILE A 145 2.28 2.81 -22.14
C ILE A 145 1.88 4.05 -21.34
N LEU A 146 2.60 4.35 -20.25
CA LEU A 146 2.29 5.50 -19.40
C LEU A 146 2.58 6.85 -20.05
N SER A 147 3.32 6.90 -21.17
CA SER A 147 3.48 8.13 -21.94
C SER A 147 2.30 8.45 -22.86
N GLN A 148 1.35 7.53 -23.01
CA GLN A 148 0.18 7.72 -23.87
C GLN A 148 -1.07 8.00 -23.02
N PRO A 149 -1.89 8.97 -23.40
CA PRO A 149 -3.12 9.26 -22.67
C PRO A 149 -4.09 8.08 -22.73
N LEU A 150 -4.88 7.91 -21.69
CA LEU A 150 -5.92 6.88 -21.54
C LEU A 150 -5.41 5.43 -21.65
N SER A 151 -4.10 5.25 -21.54
CA SER A 151 -3.44 3.94 -21.55
C SER A 151 -3.16 3.47 -20.13
N CYS A 152 -3.42 2.20 -19.86
CA CYS A 152 -3.30 1.62 -18.53
C CYS A 152 -2.38 0.41 -18.49
N LEU A 153 -1.65 0.29 -17.37
CA LEU A 153 -1.15 -0.98 -16.88
C LEU A 153 -2.03 -1.42 -15.70
N ILE A 154 -2.25 -2.70 -15.60
CA ILE A 154 -2.96 -3.32 -14.48
C ILE A 154 -2.05 -4.31 -13.77
N ASP A 155 -2.27 -4.50 -12.48
CA ASP A 155 -1.58 -5.52 -11.72
C ASP A 155 -2.07 -6.94 -12.09
N SER A 156 -1.27 -7.95 -11.73
CA SER A 156 -1.56 -9.35 -12.04
C SER A 156 -2.82 -9.89 -11.35
N GLU A 157 -3.18 -9.36 -10.18
CA GLU A 157 -4.40 -9.76 -9.47
C GLU A 157 -5.66 -9.21 -10.16
N THR A 158 -5.63 -7.94 -10.56
CA THR A 158 -6.69 -7.32 -11.36
C THR A 158 -6.83 -8.02 -12.71
N ALA A 159 -5.71 -8.38 -13.36
CA ALA A 159 -5.73 -9.15 -14.58
C ALA A 159 -6.40 -10.52 -14.40
N ALA A 160 -6.14 -11.21 -13.29
CA ALA A 160 -6.79 -12.48 -12.96
C ALA A 160 -8.30 -12.33 -12.71
N LYS A 161 -8.75 -11.23 -12.08
CA LYS A 161 -10.17 -10.92 -11.88
C LYS A 161 -10.91 -10.68 -13.20
N ILE A 162 -10.26 -9.99 -14.16
CA ILE A 162 -10.83 -9.73 -15.50
C ILE A 162 -10.88 -11.02 -16.33
N GLY A 163 -9.85 -11.86 -16.21
CA GLY A 163 -9.72 -13.14 -16.92
C GLY A 163 -9.42 -13.04 -18.42
N GLY A 164 -8.89 -14.14 -18.96
CA GLY A 164 -8.53 -14.23 -20.37
C GLY A 164 -7.38 -13.31 -20.80
N ASN A 165 -7.35 -12.97 -22.10
CA ASN A 165 -6.41 -11.97 -22.58
C ASN A 165 -6.92 -10.56 -22.23
N VAL A 166 -6.20 -9.86 -21.36
CA VAL A 166 -6.60 -8.52 -20.88
C VAL A 166 -6.06 -7.40 -21.76
N VAL A 167 -4.98 -7.63 -22.51
CA VAL A 167 -4.35 -6.59 -23.36
C VAL A 167 -5.27 -6.26 -24.54
N GLY A 168 -5.50 -4.98 -24.74
CA GLY A 168 -6.42 -4.45 -25.74
C GLY A 168 -7.87 -4.34 -25.28
N LYS A 169 -8.23 -4.84 -24.10
CA LYS A 169 -9.56 -4.61 -23.54
C LYS A 169 -9.75 -3.16 -23.14
N HIS A 170 -10.97 -2.70 -23.30
CA HIS A 170 -11.38 -1.35 -22.93
C HIS A 170 -12.31 -1.34 -21.72
N PHE A 171 -12.25 -0.29 -20.95
CA PHE A 171 -13.17 -0.07 -19.83
C PHE A 171 -13.51 1.41 -19.67
N THR A 172 -14.62 1.65 -19.01
CA THR A 172 -15.05 2.98 -18.58
C THR A 172 -15.20 3.01 -17.08
N LEU A 173 -15.02 4.17 -16.48
CA LEU A 173 -15.27 4.37 -15.06
C LEU A 173 -16.68 4.90 -14.86
N SER A 174 -17.38 4.42 -13.85
CA SER A 174 -18.75 4.86 -13.54
C SER A 174 -18.82 6.37 -13.34
N ASN A 175 -17.77 6.97 -12.79
CA ASN A 175 -17.68 8.43 -12.57
C ASN A 175 -17.22 9.23 -13.80
N TYR A 176 -16.76 8.55 -14.87
CA TYR A 176 -16.33 9.15 -16.14
C TYR A 176 -16.89 8.38 -17.34
N PRO A 177 -18.21 8.37 -17.53
CA PRO A 177 -18.87 7.51 -18.52
C PRO A 177 -18.52 7.86 -19.98
N GLY A 178 -17.96 9.04 -20.22
CA GLY A 178 -17.53 9.47 -21.57
C GLY A 178 -16.08 9.16 -21.90
N THR A 179 -15.30 8.56 -20.98
CA THR A 179 -13.88 8.33 -21.17
C THR A 179 -13.60 6.83 -21.18
N THR A 180 -13.00 6.36 -22.28
CA THR A 180 -12.61 4.96 -22.44
C THR A 180 -11.12 4.82 -22.22
N PHE A 181 -10.76 3.92 -21.32
CA PHE A 181 -9.37 3.52 -21.03
C PHE A 181 -9.05 2.21 -21.71
N THR A 182 -7.80 2.02 -22.10
CA THR A 182 -7.34 0.79 -22.75
C THR A 182 -6.20 0.16 -21.97
N ILE A 183 -6.28 -1.15 -21.73
CA ILE A 183 -5.25 -1.93 -21.05
C ILE A 183 -4.18 -2.33 -22.08
N TYR A 184 -2.93 -1.90 -21.86
CA TYR A 184 -1.81 -2.23 -22.75
C TYR A 184 -0.72 -3.06 -22.07
N GLY A 185 -0.81 -3.28 -20.78
CA GLY A 185 0.20 -4.07 -20.09
C GLY A 185 -0.24 -4.57 -18.73
N VAL A 186 0.57 -5.49 -18.21
CA VAL A 186 0.38 -6.12 -16.91
C VAL A 186 1.69 -6.08 -16.15
N PHE A 187 1.65 -5.74 -14.89
CA PHE A 187 2.77 -5.80 -13.96
C PHE A 187 2.47 -6.74 -12.78
N GLU A 188 3.49 -7.22 -12.10
CA GLU A 188 3.34 -8.04 -10.90
C GLU A 188 2.74 -7.18 -9.77
N ALA A 189 1.71 -7.69 -9.08
CA ALA A 189 1.08 -6.95 -7.99
C ALA A 189 2.11 -6.55 -6.92
N PHE A 190 1.91 -5.39 -6.32
CA PHE A 190 2.68 -4.99 -5.14
C PHE A 190 2.33 -5.92 -3.96
N PRO A 191 3.28 -6.20 -3.05
CA PRO A 191 3.05 -7.05 -1.88
C PRO A 191 1.94 -6.56 -0.96
#